data_0b200b534895c6cff2bcd4fe1b77f340
#
_entry.id   0b200b534895c6cff2bcd4fe1b77f340
#
_cell.length_a   1.000
_cell.length_b   1.000
_cell.length_c   1.000
_cell.angle_alpha   90.00
_cell.angle_beta   90.00
_cell.angle_gamma   90.00
#
_symmetry.space_group_name_H-M   'P 1'
#
loop_
_entity.id
_entity.type
_entity.pdbx_description
1 polymer ?
#
loop_
_entity_poly.entity_id
_entity_poly.type
_entity_poly.pdbx_seq_one_letter_code
_entity_poly.pdbx_strand_id
1 'polypeptide(L)'
;MSTFSAAGRGASFRETVMSNVDRAEIAKFEALAHRWWDMESEFKPLHEINPLRVNWIDERVGLAGKKVLDVGCGGGILSEAMARRGATVTGIDMGEAPLGVAQLHQLESGLEVEYRQITAEALAEEQPGAYDVVTCLEMLEHVPDPASVIRACHTLVKPGGQVFFSTINRNPKAYAFAILGAEYVLRLLPRGTHDYQKFIRPSELGAWCRATGLEVKDIVGLTYNPLTKHYKLENDVDVNYMVQTLKGEH
;
A
#
# COMPACT_ATOMS: atom_id res chain seq x y z
N MET A 1 -18.71 -49.26 -0.21
CA MET A 1 -17.44 -48.62 0.20
C MET A 1 -17.10 -47.57 -0.85
N SER A 2 -17.42 -46.31 -0.58
CA SER A 2 -17.23 -45.19 -1.52
C SER A 2 -16.15 -44.29 -0.94
N THR A 3 -15.01 -44.24 -1.62
CA THR A 3 -13.90 -43.36 -1.27
C THR A 3 -14.19 -41.96 -1.82
N PHE A 4 -14.56 -41.02 -0.95
CA PHE A 4 -14.65 -39.61 -1.30
C PHE A 4 -13.24 -39.01 -1.43
N SER A 5 -12.92 -38.54 -2.64
CA SER A 5 -11.67 -37.87 -2.99
C SER A 5 -11.65 -36.47 -2.37
N ALA A 6 -10.63 -36.17 -1.54
CA ALA A 6 -10.40 -34.90 -0.88
C ALA A 6 -9.63 -33.85 -1.76
N ALA A 7 -9.58 -34.08 -3.08
CA ALA A 7 -8.71 -33.27 -3.99
C ALA A 7 -9.33 -31.99 -4.55
N GLY A 8 -10.61 -31.69 -4.28
CA GLY A 8 -11.32 -30.59 -4.99
C GLY A 8 -11.27 -29.20 -4.33
N ARG A 9 -10.86 -29.06 -3.08
CA ARG A 9 -10.95 -27.75 -2.37
C ARG A 9 -9.67 -26.91 -2.41
N GLY A 10 -8.52 -27.51 -2.63
CA GLY A 10 -7.25 -26.79 -2.63
C GLY A 10 -6.94 -26.04 -3.94
N ALA A 11 -7.43 -26.54 -5.08
CA ALA A 11 -7.20 -25.92 -6.38
C ALA A 11 -8.04 -24.64 -6.58
N SER A 12 -9.31 -24.66 -6.19
CA SER A 12 -10.22 -23.51 -6.31
C SER A 12 -9.78 -22.31 -5.45
N PHE A 13 -9.24 -22.56 -4.27
CA PHE A 13 -8.80 -21.50 -3.35
C PHE A 13 -7.48 -20.86 -3.80
N ARG A 14 -6.51 -21.67 -4.28
CA ARG A 14 -5.27 -21.14 -4.87
C ARG A 14 -5.51 -20.35 -6.16
N GLU A 15 -6.45 -20.75 -6.99
CA GLU A 15 -6.85 -19.99 -8.17
C GLU A 15 -7.52 -18.64 -7.80
N THR A 16 -8.32 -18.58 -6.73
CA THR A 16 -8.97 -17.34 -6.27
C THR A 16 -7.95 -16.35 -5.67
N VAL A 17 -6.96 -16.83 -4.91
CA VAL A 17 -5.88 -15.99 -4.35
C VAL A 17 -4.97 -15.43 -5.46
N MET A 18 -4.70 -16.22 -6.51
CA MET A 18 -3.96 -15.76 -7.70
C MET A 18 -4.76 -14.81 -8.59
N SER A 19 -6.09 -14.73 -8.43
CA SER A 19 -6.96 -13.89 -9.27
C SER A 19 -6.96 -12.41 -8.89
N ASN A 20 -6.52 -12.04 -7.67
CA ASN A 20 -6.46 -10.63 -7.22
C ASN A 20 -5.11 -9.96 -7.56
N VAL A 21 -4.47 -10.39 -8.63
CA VAL A 21 -3.19 -9.87 -9.12
C VAL A 21 -3.35 -9.39 -10.57
N ASP A 22 -3.14 -8.10 -10.81
CA ASP A 22 -3.07 -7.54 -12.16
C ASP A 22 -1.62 -7.61 -12.68
N ARG A 23 -1.35 -8.62 -13.52
CA ARG A 23 0.00 -8.84 -14.08
C ARG A 23 0.48 -7.68 -14.96
N ALA A 24 -0.43 -6.95 -15.60
CA ALA A 24 -0.05 -5.79 -16.42
C ALA A 24 0.41 -4.62 -15.54
N GLU A 25 -0.23 -4.42 -14.39
CA GLU A 25 0.24 -3.43 -13.39
C GLU A 25 1.61 -3.82 -12.84
N ILE A 26 1.82 -5.07 -12.42
CA ILE A 26 3.13 -5.54 -11.93
C ILE A 26 4.20 -5.28 -12.98
N ALA A 27 3.98 -5.63 -14.24
CA ALA A 27 4.97 -5.46 -15.31
C ALA A 27 5.38 -3.98 -15.52
N LYS A 28 4.48 -3.02 -15.27
CA LYS A 28 4.83 -1.59 -15.33
C LYS A 28 5.85 -1.22 -14.25
N PHE A 29 5.64 -1.67 -13.02
CA PHE A 29 6.57 -1.39 -11.92
C PHE A 29 7.88 -2.15 -12.06
N GLU A 30 7.86 -3.38 -12.55
CA GLU A 30 9.06 -4.16 -12.83
C GLU A 30 9.98 -3.47 -13.86
N ALA A 31 9.40 -2.92 -14.93
CA ALA A 31 10.17 -2.20 -15.95
C ALA A 31 10.91 -0.97 -15.39
N LEU A 32 10.41 -0.35 -14.34
CA LEU A 32 10.96 0.86 -13.71
C LEU A 32 11.76 0.57 -12.44
N ALA A 33 11.81 -0.66 -11.96
CA ALA A 33 12.35 -1.02 -10.65
C ALA A 33 13.78 -0.51 -10.42
N HIS A 34 14.65 -0.56 -11.44
CA HIS A 34 16.04 -0.11 -11.37
C HIS A 34 16.21 1.39 -11.03
N ARG A 35 15.15 2.19 -11.13
CA ARG A 35 15.12 3.63 -10.83
C ARG A 35 14.43 3.97 -9.52
N TRP A 36 14.02 2.97 -8.73
CA TRP A 36 13.18 3.17 -7.55
C TRP A 36 13.77 4.15 -6.53
N TRP A 37 15.08 4.10 -6.34
CA TRP A 37 15.81 4.96 -5.40
C TRP A 37 16.50 6.17 -6.07
N ASP A 38 16.30 6.36 -7.37
CA ASP A 38 16.75 7.56 -8.08
C ASP A 38 15.78 8.73 -7.75
N MET A 39 16.26 9.70 -6.97
CA MET A 39 15.49 10.87 -6.52
C MET A 39 15.05 11.81 -7.65
N GLU A 40 15.55 11.61 -8.88
CA GLU A 40 15.15 12.39 -10.06
C GLU A 40 14.32 11.54 -11.04
N SER A 41 13.94 10.31 -10.63
CA SER A 41 13.10 9.41 -11.42
C SER A 41 11.60 9.68 -11.29
N GLU A 42 10.82 8.81 -11.89
CA GLU A 42 9.36 8.75 -11.77
C GLU A 42 8.90 8.52 -10.31
N PHE A 43 9.77 7.98 -9.47
CA PHE A 43 9.51 7.72 -8.05
C PHE A 43 9.81 8.91 -7.13
N LYS A 44 10.35 10.03 -7.67
CA LYS A 44 10.59 11.27 -6.91
C LYS A 44 9.39 11.68 -6.04
N PRO A 45 8.13 11.69 -6.53
CA PRO A 45 6.98 12.04 -5.69
C PRO A 45 6.84 11.13 -4.45
N LEU A 46 7.12 9.83 -4.58
CA LEU A 46 7.07 8.90 -3.44
C LEU A 46 8.12 9.25 -2.38
N HIS A 47 9.33 9.62 -2.79
CA HIS A 47 10.38 10.07 -1.88
C HIS A 47 10.00 11.37 -1.15
N GLU A 48 9.42 12.34 -1.88
CA GLU A 48 9.03 13.64 -1.32
C GLU A 48 7.87 13.54 -0.32
N ILE A 49 6.91 12.62 -0.56
CA ILE A 49 5.75 12.42 0.33
C ILE A 49 6.04 11.46 1.48
N ASN A 50 7.03 10.60 1.38
CA ASN A 50 7.32 9.57 2.36
C ASN A 50 7.55 10.10 3.79
N PRO A 51 8.31 11.20 4.00
CA PRO A 51 8.44 11.79 5.34
C PRO A 51 7.11 12.20 5.97
N LEU A 52 6.18 12.73 5.19
CA LEU A 52 4.85 13.12 5.68
C LEU A 52 4.04 11.89 6.09
N ARG A 53 4.06 10.84 5.28
CA ARG A 53 3.36 9.58 5.52
C ARG A 53 3.86 8.90 6.79
N VAL A 54 5.17 8.68 6.87
CA VAL A 54 5.75 7.95 8.00
C VAL A 54 5.65 8.74 9.30
N ASN A 55 5.75 10.09 9.28
CA ASN A 55 5.53 10.92 10.46
C ASN A 55 4.07 10.82 10.93
N TRP A 56 3.11 10.94 10.01
CA TRP A 56 1.69 10.84 10.33
C TRP A 56 1.31 9.47 10.94
N ILE A 57 1.91 8.38 10.46
CA ILE A 57 1.74 7.04 11.02
C ILE A 57 2.40 6.96 12.41
N ASP A 58 3.65 7.38 12.53
CA ASP A 58 4.43 7.28 13.78
C ASP A 58 3.80 8.08 14.93
N GLU A 59 3.30 9.29 14.68
CA GLU A 59 2.57 10.11 15.65
C GLU A 59 1.32 9.42 16.23
N ARG A 60 0.72 8.47 15.47
CA ARG A 60 -0.51 7.77 15.85
C ARG A 60 -0.29 6.43 16.53
N VAL A 61 0.82 5.76 16.23
CA VAL A 61 1.05 4.39 16.72
C VAL A 61 2.33 4.25 17.55
N GLY A 62 3.31 5.17 17.41
CA GLY A 62 4.62 5.01 17.99
C GLY A 62 5.32 3.77 17.43
N LEU A 63 5.99 3.89 16.28
CA LEU A 63 6.54 2.77 15.51
C LEU A 63 7.62 1.97 16.24
N ALA A 64 8.35 2.59 17.17
CA ALA A 64 9.43 1.93 17.90
C ALA A 64 8.94 0.67 18.63
N GLY A 65 9.58 -0.47 18.34
CA GLY A 65 9.25 -1.77 18.91
C GLY A 65 7.97 -2.43 18.36
N LYS A 66 7.29 -1.82 17.39
CA LYS A 66 6.11 -2.41 16.75
C LYS A 66 6.49 -3.40 15.64
N LYS A 67 5.70 -4.46 15.51
CA LYS A 67 5.75 -5.34 14.35
C LYS A 67 4.83 -4.80 13.26
N VAL A 68 5.41 -4.41 12.13
CA VAL A 68 4.73 -3.69 11.04
C VAL A 68 4.74 -4.51 9.77
N LEU A 69 3.60 -4.55 9.07
CA LEU A 69 3.50 -5.09 7.71
C LEU A 69 3.28 -3.93 6.72
N ASP A 70 4.07 -3.91 5.66
CA ASP A 70 3.92 -2.98 4.53
C ASP A 70 3.44 -3.76 3.28
N VAL A 71 2.16 -3.58 2.93
CA VAL A 71 1.49 -4.27 1.82
C VAL A 71 1.62 -3.46 0.55
N GLY A 72 2.20 -4.06 -0.50
CA GLY A 72 2.58 -3.35 -1.73
C GLY A 72 3.80 -2.47 -1.49
N CYS A 73 4.84 -3.02 -0.84
CA CYS A 73 6.00 -2.25 -0.39
C CYS A 73 6.89 -1.74 -1.54
N GLY A 74 6.74 -2.29 -2.76
CA GLY A 74 7.55 -1.94 -3.92
C GLY A 74 9.05 -2.04 -3.63
N GLY A 75 9.80 -1.00 -3.94
CA GLY A 75 11.24 -0.91 -3.67
C GLY A 75 11.62 -0.53 -2.23
N GLY A 76 10.68 -0.54 -1.27
CA GLY A 76 10.98 -0.48 0.16
C GLY A 76 11.09 0.91 0.78
N ILE A 77 10.71 2.00 0.10
CA ILE A 77 10.85 3.39 0.59
C ILE A 77 10.17 3.60 1.95
N LEU A 78 8.91 3.15 2.09
CA LEU A 78 8.17 3.27 3.35
C LEU A 78 8.67 2.26 4.38
N SER A 79 8.89 1.02 3.96
CA SER A 79 9.38 -0.08 4.83
C SER A 79 10.67 0.32 5.56
N GLU A 80 11.67 0.83 4.83
CA GLU A 80 12.92 1.29 5.44
C GLU A 80 12.72 2.52 6.35
N ALA A 81 11.82 3.44 5.97
CA ALA A 81 11.55 4.60 6.80
C ALA A 81 10.89 4.22 8.15
N MET A 82 10.06 3.17 8.16
CA MET A 82 9.49 2.62 9.40
C MET A 82 10.53 1.84 10.21
N ALA A 83 11.40 1.06 9.56
CA ALA A 83 12.51 0.37 10.21
C ALA A 83 13.50 1.36 10.89
N ARG A 84 13.82 2.49 10.25
CA ARG A 84 14.61 3.58 10.85
C ARG A 84 14.01 4.17 12.11
N ARG A 85 12.69 4.04 12.31
CA ARG A 85 11.99 4.44 13.56
C ARG A 85 11.91 3.33 14.59
N GLY A 86 12.63 2.23 14.38
CA GLY A 86 12.72 1.12 15.34
C GLY A 86 11.58 0.12 15.23
N ALA A 87 10.82 0.10 14.15
CA ALA A 87 9.86 -0.97 13.86
C ALA A 87 10.57 -2.22 13.34
N THR A 88 10.01 -3.40 13.66
CA THR A 88 10.34 -4.66 12.98
C THR A 88 9.40 -4.79 11.77
N VAL A 89 9.94 -4.64 10.56
CA VAL A 89 9.13 -4.49 9.35
C VAL A 89 9.21 -5.74 8.48
N THR A 90 8.05 -6.22 8.02
CA THR A 90 7.89 -7.14 6.90
C THR A 90 7.28 -6.36 5.73
N GLY A 91 7.93 -6.36 4.57
CA GLY A 91 7.41 -5.80 3.32
C GLY A 91 6.96 -6.90 2.38
N ILE A 92 5.78 -6.78 1.80
CA ILE A 92 5.29 -7.73 0.79
C ILE A 92 4.92 -7.03 -0.51
N ASP A 93 5.27 -7.66 -1.62
CA ASP A 93 4.91 -7.21 -2.96
C ASP A 93 4.83 -8.41 -3.91
N MET A 94 4.21 -8.26 -5.07
CA MET A 94 4.17 -9.30 -6.11
C MET A 94 5.22 -9.09 -7.20
N GLY A 95 5.81 -7.89 -7.30
CA GLY A 95 6.88 -7.57 -8.23
C GLY A 95 8.24 -8.10 -7.74
N GLU A 96 8.84 -9.01 -8.50
CA GLU A 96 10.15 -9.58 -8.17
C GLU A 96 11.26 -8.52 -8.26
N ALA A 97 11.24 -7.70 -9.32
CA ALA A 97 12.26 -6.68 -9.53
C ALA A 97 12.20 -5.54 -8.48
N PRO A 98 11.05 -4.98 -8.09
CA PRO A 98 10.96 -4.05 -6.97
C PRO A 98 11.48 -4.63 -5.65
N LEU A 99 11.11 -5.87 -5.31
CA LEU A 99 11.61 -6.54 -4.11
C LEU A 99 13.13 -6.75 -4.15
N GLY A 100 13.68 -7.12 -5.31
CA GLY A 100 15.12 -7.22 -5.50
C GLY A 100 15.84 -5.90 -5.25
N VAL A 101 15.28 -4.78 -5.71
CA VAL A 101 15.80 -3.44 -5.44
C VAL A 101 15.71 -3.09 -3.96
N ALA A 102 14.60 -3.40 -3.29
CA ALA A 102 14.44 -3.20 -1.85
C ALA A 102 15.47 -3.99 -1.04
N GLN A 103 15.70 -5.27 -1.39
CA GLN A 103 16.71 -6.12 -0.77
C GLN A 103 18.14 -5.61 -0.97
N LEU A 104 18.46 -5.03 -2.13
CA LEU A 104 19.77 -4.44 -2.37
C LEU A 104 19.95 -3.14 -1.58
N HIS A 105 18.95 -2.25 -1.59
CA HIS A 105 19.05 -0.96 -0.91
C HIS A 105 19.16 -1.11 0.61
N GLN A 106 18.48 -2.08 1.22
CA GLN A 106 18.64 -2.31 2.66
C GLN A 106 20.08 -2.71 3.06
N LEU A 107 20.84 -3.35 2.17
CA LEU A 107 22.26 -3.63 2.43
C LEU A 107 23.08 -2.35 2.46
N GLU A 108 22.76 -1.38 1.62
CA GLU A 108 23.41 -0.06 1.60
C GLU A 108 23.01 0.79 2.83
N SER A 109 21.74 0.74 3.20
CA SER A 109 21.19 1.51 4.34
C SER A 109 21.54 0.90 5.70
N GLY A 110 21.96 -0.38 5.76
CA GLY A 110 22.24 -1.11 6.99
C GLY A 110 21.01 -1.41 7.83
N LEU A 111 19.83 -1.41 7.22
CA LEU A 111 18.56 -1.74 7.87
C LEU A 111 18.21 -3.20 7.67
N GLU A 112 17.36 -3.74 8.55
CA GLU A 112 16.81 -5.09 8.45
C GLU A 112 15.30 -5.01 8.20
N VAL A 113 14.86 -5.44 7.01
CA VAL A 113 13.46 -5.59 6.62
C VAL A 113 13.28 -6.98 6.01
N GLU A 114 12.26 -7.71 6.43
CA GLU A 114 11.91 -8.99 5.80
C GLU A 114 11.08 -8.73 4.55
N TYR A 115 11.66 -8.91 3.36
CA TYR A 115 10.93 -8.78 2.09
C TYR A 115 10.46 -10.13 1.56
N ARG A 116 9.15 -10.25 1.21
CA ARG A 116 8.53 -11.49 0.73
C ARG A 116 7.70 -11.23 -0.52
N GLN A 117 7.84 -12.12 -1.51
CA GLN A 117 6.97 -12.15 -2.69
C GLN A 117 5.72 -12.98 -2.39
N ILE A 118 4.68 -12.33 -1.89
CA ILE A 118 3.43 -12.96 -1.48
C ILE A 118 2.28 -11.95 -1.51
N THR A 119 1.06 -12.39 -1.79
CA THR A 119 -0.13 -11.52 -1.69
C THR A 119 -0.56 -11.34 -0.24
N ALA A 120 -1.28 -10.24 0.04
CA ALA A 120 -1.83 -9.99 1.38
C ALA A 120 -2.77 -11.10 1.82
N GLU A 121 -3.57 -11.64 0.91
CA GLU A 121 -4.52 -12.72 1.17
C GLU A 121 -3.80 -14.02 1.57
N ALA A 122 -2.74 -14.40 0.84
CA ALA A 122 -1.97 -15.60 1.17
C ALA A 122 -1.24 -15.45 2.51
N LEU A 123 -0.66 -14.26 2.78
CA LEU A 123 -0.03 -14.00 4.07
C LEU A 123 -1.04 -14.00 5.22
N ALA A 124 -2.28 -13.57 4.98
CA ALA A 124 -3.35 -13.59 5.98
C ALA A 124 -3.71 -15.02 6.43
N GLU A 125 -3.53 -16.01 5.56
CA GLU A 125 -3.69 -17.43 5.93
C GLU A 125 -2.52 -17.95 6.77
N GLU A 126 -1.29 -17.47 6.49
CA GLU A 126 -0.09 -17.90 7.21
C GLU A 126 0.05 -17.24 8.59
N GLN A 127 -0.28 -15.95 8.68
CA GLN A 127 0.04 -15.12 9.85
C GLN A 127 -1.13 -14.24 10.33
N PRO A 128 -2.32 -14.81 10.64
CA PRO A 128 -3.45 -14.01 11.12
C PRO A 128 -3.11 -13.36 12.47
N GLY A 129 -3.45 -12.07 12.62
CA GLY A 129 -3.24 -11.32 13.86
C GLY A 129 -1.78 -11.19 14.28
N ALA A 130 -0.84 -11.15 13.32
CA ALA A 130 0.58 -11.14 13.64
C ALA A 130 1.18 -9.74 13.81
N TYR A 131 0.52 -8.69 13.29
CA TYR A 131 1.10 -7.36 13.17
C TYR A 131 0.38 -6.33 14.06
N ASP A 132 1.15 -5.44 14.68
CA ASP A 132 0.61 -4.32 15.46
C ASP A 132 0.06 -3.23 14.54
N VAL A 133 0.72 -3.03 13.40
CA VAL A 133 0.39 -2.05 12.37
C VAL A 133 0.48 -2.68 11.00
N VAL A 134 -0.47 -2.34 10.12
CA VAL A 134 -0.43 -2.69 8.69
C VAL A 134 -0.53 -1.41 7.88
N THR A 135 0.36 -1.23 6.90
CA THR A 135 0.28 -0.17 5.89
C THR A 135 -0.05 -0.76 4.53
N CYS A 136 -0.90 -0.09 3.77
CA CYS A 136 -1.23 -0.42 2.38
C CYS A 136 -1.44 0.90 1.64
N LEU A 137 -0.33 1.47 1.15
CA LEU A 137 -0.30 2.82 0.59
C LEU A 137 -0.06 2.78 -0.92
N GLU A 138 -0.92 3.49 -1.70
CA GLU A 138 -0.86 3.56 -3.17
C GLU A 138 -0.85 2.18 -3.84
N MET A 139 -1.63 1.23 -3.33
CA MET A 139 -1.66 -0.14 -3.82
C MET A 139 -3.07 -0.59 -4.23
N LEU A 140 -4.11 -0.10 -3.54
CA LEU A 140 -5.48 -0.54 -3.73
C LEU A 140 -6.02 -0.28 -5.14
N GLU A 141 -5.57 0.78 -5.81
CA GLU A 141 -5.93 1.13 -7.20
C GLU A 141 -5.29 0.21 -8.25
N HIS A 142 -4.33 -0.61 -7.85
CA HIS A 142 -3.58 -1.50 -8.75
C HIS A 142 -4.07 -2.96 -8.71
N VAL A 143 -5.07 -3.28 -7.89
CA VAL A 143 -5.61 -4.64 -7.76
C VAL A 143 -7.04 -4.76 -8.30
N PRO A 144 -7.44 -5.94 -8.79
CA PRO A 144 -8.80 -6.18 -9.27
C PRO A 144 -9.88 -6.07 -8.18
N ASP A 145 -9.63 -6.53 -6.94
CA ASP A 145 -10.55 -6.47 -5.81
C ASP A 145 -9.89 -5.81 -4.59
N PRO A 146 -9.96 -4.47 -4.45
CA PRO A 146 -9.44 -3.76 -3.27
C PRO A 146 -10.07 -4.23 -1.95
N ALA A 147 -11.35 -4.61 -1.97
CA ALA A 147 -12.02 -5.07 -0.76
C ALA A 147 -11.44 -6.39 -0.23
N SER A 148 -10.91 -7.26 -1.11
CA SER A 148 -10.18 -8.47 -0.71
C SER A 148 -8.90 -8.14 0.07
N VAL A 149 -8.11 -7.19 -0.43
CA VAL A 149 -6.89 -6.72 0.26
C VAL A 149 -7.22 -6.12 1.61
N ILE A 150 -8.29 -5.31 1.71
CA ILE A 150 -8.72 -4.72 3.00
C ILE A 150 -9.11 -5.82 4.01
N ARG A 151 -9.82 -6.87 3.57
CA ARG A 151 -10.12 -8.04 4.41
C ARG A 151 -8.85 -8.76 4.87
N ALA A 152 -7.87 -8.92 3.99
CA ALA A 152 -6.58 -9.51 4.34
C ALA A 152 -5.83 -8.65 5.36
N CYS A 153 -5.77 -7.33 5.19
CA CYS A 153 -5.18 -6.40 6.15
C CYS A 153 -5.86 -6.50 7.54
N HIS A 154 -7.21 -6.57 7.56
CA HIS A 154 -7.94 -6.80 8.81
C HIS A 154 -7.57 -8.13 9.46
N THR A 155 -7.39 -9.20 8.70
CA THR A 155 -6.99 -10.51 9.23
C THR A 155 -5.57 -10.49 9.79
N LEU A 156 -4.64 -9.80 9.12
CA LEU A 156 -3.23 -9.70 9.48
C LEU A 156 -2.97 -8.85 10.72
N VAL A 157 -3.76 -7.79 10.92
CA VAL A 157 -3.59 -6.91 12.07
C VAL A 157 -4.17 -7.54 13.34
N LYS A 158 -3.49 -7.33 14.48
CA LYS A 158 -3.94 -7.76 15.81
C LYS A 158 -5.25 -7.07 16.22
N PRO A 159 -6.06 -7.66 17.10
CA PRO A 159 -7.07 -6.90 17.85
C PRO A 159 -6.41 -5.67 18.53
N GLY A 160 -7.06 -4.52 18.47
CA GLY A 160 -6.49 -3.24 18.93
C GLY A 160 -5.39 -2.65 18.03
N GLY A 161 -4.97 -3.35 16.98
CA GLY A 161 -3.99 -2.86 16.01
C GLY A 161 -4.60 -1.92 14.96
N GLN A 162 -3.75 -1.24 14.21
CA GLN A 162 -4.18 -0.19 13.27
C GLN A 162 -3.76 -0.51 11.85
N VAL A 163 -4.63 -0.12 10.89
CA VAL A 163 -4.33 -0.23 9.47
C VAL A 163 -4.40 1.15 8.82
N PHE A 164 -3.40 1.46 8.03
CA PHE A 164 -3.28 2.70 7.27
C PHE A 164 -3.41 2.42 5.78
N PHE A 165 -4.30 3.13 5.12
CA PHE A 165 -4.49 3.08 3.68
C PHE A 165 -4.19 4.43 3.05
N SER A 166 -3.70 4.45 1.81
CA SER A 166 -3.74 5.64 0.96
C SER A 166 -4.05 5.28 -0.47
N THR A 167 -4.69 6.20 -1.19
CA THR A 167 -5.01 6.06 -2.60
C THR A 167 -5.44 7.40 -3.20
N ILE A 168 -5.69 7.42 -4.50
CA ILE A 168 -6.15 8.59 -5.24
C ILE A 168 -7.69 8.62 -5.28
N ASN A 169 -8.26 9.79 -4.99
CA ASN A 169 -9.72 9.98 -4.97
C ASN A 169 -10.30 10.02 -6.39
N ARG A 170 -11.45 9.37 -6.61
CA ARG A 170 -12.16 9.37 -7.89
C ARG A 170 -13.08 10.58 -8.02
N ASN A 171 -12.54 11.70 -8.49
CA ASN A 171 -13.31 12.91 -8.83
C ASN A 171 -12.63 13.70 -9.97
N PRO A 172 -13.30 14.70 -10.56
CA PRO A 172 -12.73 15.47 -11.67
C PRO A 172 -11.46 16.25 -11.33
N LYS A 173 -11.30 16.71 -10.09
CA LYS A 173 -10.10 17.41 -9.61
C LYS A 173 -8.90 16.45 -9.59
N ALA A 174 -9.07 15.25 -9.02
CA ALA A 174 -8.04 14.22 -9.01
C ALA A 174 -7.64 13.80 -10.44
N TYR A 175 -8.62 13.66 -11.35
CA TYR A 175 -8.34 13.40 -12.76
C TYR A 175 -7.47 14.48 -13.38
N ALA A 176 -7.81 15.74 -13.16
CA ALA A 176 -7.05 16.87 -13.69
C ALA A 176 -5.62 16.92 -13.12
N PHE A 177 -5.43 16.67 -11.85
CA PHE A 177 -4.13 16.78 -11.20
C PHE A 177 -3.27 15.51 -11.39
N ALA A 178 -3.82 14.31 -11.17
CA ALA A 178 -3.05 13.06 -11.23
C ALA A 178 -2.76 12.64 -12.67
N ILE A 179 -3.73 12.78 -13.58
CA ILE A 179 -3.57 12.35 -14.97
C ILE A 179 -3.10 13.49 -15.84
N LEU A 180 -3.88 14.59 -15.97
CA LEU A 180 -3.51 15.67 -16.86
C LEU A 180 -2.29 16.45 -16.35
N GLY A 181 -2.22 16.74 -15.05
CA GLY A 181 -1.12 17.48 -14.44
C GLY A 181 0.17 16.67 -14.40
N ALA A 182 0.17 15.52 -13.70
CA ALA A 182 1.37 14.75 -13.45
C ALA A 182 1.90 14.02 -14.69
N GLU A 183 1.00 13.41 -15.50
CA GLU A 183 1.43 12.60 -16.65
C GLU A 183 1.65 13.41 -17.93
N TYR A 184 0.82 14.42 -18.21
CA TYR A 184 0.86 15.15 -19.49
C TYR A 184 1.54 16.51 -19.42
N VAL A 185 1.32 17.28 -18.36
CA VAL A 185 1.86 18.66 -18.26
C VAL A 185 3.22 18.66 -17.58
N LEU A 186 3.32 18.12 -16.38
CA LEU A 186 4.56 18.13 -15.58
C LEU A 186 5.50 16.97 -15.93
N ARG A 187 5.00 15.94 -16.59
CA ARG A 187 5.73 14.71 -16.96
C ARG A 187 6.48 14.08 -15.78
N LEU A 188 5.89 14.18 -14.60
CA LEU A 188 6.43 13.58 -13.37
C LEU A 188 6.27 12.07 -13.35
N LEU A 189 5.26 11.56 -14.08
CA LEU A 189 4.94 10.14 -14.20
C LEU A 189 4.78 9.74 -15.66
N PRO A 190 5.07 8.48 -16.04
CA PRO A 190 4.80 7.95 -17.38
C PRO A 190 3.31 8.04 -17.71
N ARG A 191 2.99 8.23 -19.00
CA ARG A 191 1.61 8.24 -19.47
C ARG A 191 0.95 6.88 -19.25
N GLY A 192 -0.28 6.89 -18.73
CA GLY A 192 -1.04 5.66 -18.46
C GLY A 192 -0.62 4.99 -17.14
N THR A 193 0.09 5.69 -16.25
CA THR A 193 0.35 5.20 -14.90
C THR A 193 -0.95 5.04 -14.11
N HIS A 194 -1.93 5.92 -14.31
CA HIS A 194 -3.19 5.91 -13.59
C HIS A 194 -4.39 5.67 -14.51
N ASP A 195 -5.27 4.77 -14.09
CA ASP A 195 -6.61 4.57 -14.66
C ASP A 195 -7.65 5.19 -13.72
N TYR A 196 -8.33 6.24 -14.20
CA TYR A 196 -9.36 6.95 -13.42
C TYR A 196 -10.45 6.03 -12.87
N GLN A 197 -10.79 4.94 -13.57
CA GLN A 197 -11.81 4.00 -13.13
C GLN A 197 -11.38 3.21 -11.89
N LYS A 198 -10.07 3.06 -11.68
CA LYS A 198 -9.46 2.38 -10.54
C LYS A 198 -9.29 3.28 -9.31
N PHE A 199 -9.49 4.60 -9.44
CA PHE A 199 -9.46 5.53 -8.31
C PHE A 199 -10.58 5.24 -7.32
N ILE A 200 -10.33 5.45 -6.03
CA ILE A 200 -11.21 5.02 -4.94
C ILE A 200 -11.71 6.25 -4.17
N ARG A 201 -13.02 6.41 -4.05
CA ARG A 201 -13.58 7.50 -3.22
C ARG A 201 -13.39 7.22 -1.73
N PRO A 202 -13.19 8.25 -0.89
CA PRO A 202 -13.13 8.06 0.57
C PRO A 202 -14.34 7.32 1.13
N SER A 203 -15.55 7.55 0.57
CA SER A 203 -16.77 6.87 0.98
C SER A 203 -16.77 5.36 0.65
N GLU A 204 -16.18 4.96 -0.48
CA GLU A 204 -16.05 3.56 -0.89
C GLU A 204 -15.05 2.83 0.02
N LEU A 205 -13.86 3.41 0.21
CA LEU A 205 -12.85 2.86 1.12
C LEU A 205 -13.41 2.74 2.55
N GLY A 206 -14.07 3.78 3.05
CA GLY A 206 -14.70 3.75 4.37
C GLY A 206 -15.82 2.71 4.48
N ALA A 207 -16.57 2.46 3.41
CA ALA A 207 -17.60 1.41 3.40
C ALA A 207 -16.96 0.01 3.45
N TRP A 208 -15.90 -0.24 2.70
CA TRP A 208 -15.16 -1.52 2.74
C TRP A 208 -14.50 -1.74 4.11
N CYS A 209 -13.88 -0.71 4.70
CA CYS A 209 -13.32 -0.81 6.05
C CYS A 209 -14.40 -1.21 7.07
N ARG A 210 -15.53 -0.53 7.10
CA ARG A 210 -16.65 -0.86 8.02
C ARG A 210 -17.19 -2.26 7.78
N ALA A 211 -17.33 -2.69 6.54
CA ALA A 211 -17.82 -4.03 6.21
C ALA A 211 -16.87 -5.15 6.70
N THR A 212 -15.58 -4.85 6.87
CA THR A 212 -14.58 -5.79 7.42
C THR A 212 -14.40 -5.69 8.93
N GLY A 213 -15.03 -4.73 9.61
CA GLY A 213 -14.84 -4.50 11.04
C GLY A 213 -13.70 -3.54 11.39
N LEU A 214 -13.14 -2.84 10.40
CA LEU A 214 -12.19 -1.75 10.63
C LEU A 214 -12.95 -0.44 10.87
N GLU A 215 -12.75 0.17 12.03
CA GLU A 215 -13.29 1.49 12.37
C GLU A 215 -12.40 2.59 11.80
N VAL A 216 -12.94 3.47 10.96
CA VAL A 216 -12.22 4.65 10.47
C VAL A 216 -12.06 5.66 11.61
N LYS A 217 -10.83 6.00 11.96
CA LYS A 217 -10.49 6.94 13.04
C LYS A 217 -10.14 8.34 12.54
N ASP A 218 -9.42 8.41 11.43
CA ASP A 218 -8.98 9.69 10.88
C ASP A 218 -8.82 9.58 9.36
N ILE A 219 -8.95 10.71 8.69
CA ILE A 219 -8.68 10.86 7.25
C ILE A 219 -7.99 12.19 7.01
N VAL A 220 -6.91 12.16 6.21
CA VAL A 220 -6.14 13.35 5.86
C VAL A 220 -5.85 13.34 4.36
N GLY A 221 -5.92 14.51 3.73
CA GLY A 221 -5.51 14.72 2.35
C GLY A 221 -4.00 14.96 2.25
N LEU A 222 -3.44 14.54 1.14
CA LEU A 222 -2.07 14.83 0.75
C LEU A 222 -2.11 15.67 -0.51
N THR A 223 -1.72 16.95 -0.38
CA THR A 223 -1.82 17.93 -1.45
C THR A 223 -0.46 18.42 -1.90
N TYR A 224 -0.36 18.75 -3.18
CA TYR A 224 0.83 19.32 -3.82
C TYR A 224 0.58 20.77 -4.23
N ASN A 225 1.45 21.67 -3.83
CA ASN A 225 1.42 23.07 -4.28
C ASN A 225 2.40 23.25 -5.45
N PRO A 226 1.93 23.47 -6.69
CA PRO A 226 2.81 23.58 -7.85
C PRO A 226 3.68 24.84 -7.87
N LEU A 227 3.29 25.90 -7.13
CA LEU A 227 4.08 27.15 -7.03
C LEU A 227 5.27 26.98 -6.11
N THR A 228 5.08 26.34 -4.94
CA THR A 228 6.14 26.11 -3.95
C THR A 228 6.85 24.79 -4.16
N LYS A 229 6.28 23.87 -4.98
CA LYS A 229 6.75 22.50 -5.22
C LYS A 229 6.85 21.66 -3.94
N HIS A 230 5.93 21.88 -2.98
CA HIS A 230 5.91 21.18 -1.71
C HIS A 230 4.61 20.41 -1.53
N TYR A 231 4.74 19.23 -0.92
CA TYR A 231 3.62 18.42 -0.42
C TYR A 231 3.30 18.81 1.03
N LYS A 232 2.04 18.66 1.42
CA LYS A 232 1.58 18.82 2.81
C LYS A 232 0.39 17.91 3.11
N LEU A 233 0.20 17.60 4.39
CA LEU A 233 -1.03 16.98 4.89
C LEU A 233 -2.00 18.07 5.30
N GLU A 234 -3.26 17.95 4.87
CA GLU A 234 -4.35 18.88 5.21
C GLU A 234 -5.73 18.20 5.09
N ASN A 235 -6.79 18.93 5.41
CA ASN A 235 -8.16 18.38 5.36
C ASN A 235 -8.74 18.21 3.95
N ASP A 236 -8.06 18.70 2.90
CA ASP A 236 -8.49 18.55 1.49
C ASP A 236 -8.13 17.15 0.98
N VAL A 237 -9.12 16.26 0.95
CA VAL A 237 -9.00 14.87 0.47
C VAL A 237 -9.36 14.70 -1.01
N ASP A 238 -9.42 15.78 -1.77
CA ASP A 238 -9.92 15.76 -3.14
C ASP A 238 -9.00 15.01 -4.12
N VAL A 239 -7.68 14.99 -3.92
CA VAL A 239 -6.75 14.35 -4.87
C VAL A 239 -6.19 13.06 -4.32
N ASN A 240 -5.34 13.12 -3.32
CA ASN A 240 -4.77 11.95 -2.65
C ASN A 240 -5.11 12.03 -1.16
N TYR A 241 -5.34 10.90 -0.53
CA TYR A 241 -5.73 10.88 0.88
C TYR A 241 -5.20 9.63 1.59
N MET A 242 -5.03 9.76 2.90
CA MET A 242 -4.68 8.68 3.82
C MET A 242 -5.81 8.45 4.81
N VAL A 243 -6.02 7.21 5.20
CA VAL A 243 -7.04 6.79 6.18
C VAL A 243 -6.38 5.96 7.27
N GLN A 244 -6.64 6.34 8.52
CA GLN A 244 -6.31 5.56 9.70
C GLN A 244 -7.53 4.73 10.11
N THR A 245 -7.34 3.45 10.34
CA THR A 245 -8.38 2.55 10.85
C THR A 245 -7.89 1.79 12.07
N LEU A 246 -8.83 1.34 12.90
CA LEU A 246 -8.59 0.54 14.09
C LEU A 246 -9.38 -0.75 14.00
N LYS A 247 -8.76 -1.89 14.27
CA LYS A 247 -9.46 -3.16 14.53
C LYS A 247 -9.90 -3.21 15.98
N GLY A 248 -11.18 -3.51 16.23
CA GLY A 248 -11.71 -3.69 17.58
C GLY A 248 -10.95 -4.77 18.37
N GLU A 249 -11.04 -4.72 19.69
CA GLU A 249 -10.36 -5.67 20.59
C GLU A 249 -11.07 -7.04 20.68
N HIS A 250 -12.18 -7.23 19.93
CA HIS A 250 -13.00 -8.45 19.97
C HIS A 250 -12.90 -9.28 18.70
#